data_8dc074264cc51744950d07832ce56595
#
_entry.id   8dc074264cc51744950d07832ce56595
#
_cell.length_a   1.000
_cell.length_b   1.000
_cell.length_c   1.000
_cell.angle_alpha   90.00
_cell.angle_beta   90.00
_cell.angle_gamma   90.00
#
_symmetry.space_group_name_H-M   'P 1'
#
loop_
_entity.id
_entity.type
_entity.pdbx_description
1 polymer ?
#
loop_
_entity_poly.entity_id
_entity_poly.type
_entity_poly.pdbx_seq_one_letter_code
_entity_poly.pdbx_strand_id
1 'polypeptide(L)'
;MVSRWLLAAISSLSPFGVSIMVPLIPILGQSMHHSARELQYLFSAYVLGLALSQPIFGIVADRMGKRPVLLAGFAVFVGASALLIFAHTLSDMIILRFVQAIGVGVGTVVARSIIRDYLPHQEALKAFGLLTAAMGFTPVIAPIIGGIMAPLFGLESVFMLLTLLGSALLILCYRHIPSDAGAVSNGASLTGYLSLLRSASFWGHTGAFGFLQGMVFALLSTGSLLFTEQFGLSMTAFSFVWGASALIYVGGSFLLSHSAALGAYKWQRRAVIALAVVSVSTILMVSWQGLSLLTVVVPFFSAMLLSGILTPSTMFGAVNAVPQLSGSAAGLSSSMGMIMAGAFSWLGAACYEANPAWIMLCFAGAGIGFAVCWHGAHRGNTAR
;
A
#
# COMPACT_ATOMS: atom_id res chain seq x y z
N MET A 1 23.43 -12.41 4.11
CA MET A 1 22.33 -11.55 4.62
C MET A 1 21.47 -11.08 3.45
N VAL A 2 20.17 -11.17 3.56
CA VAL A 2 19.25 -10.65 2.52
C VAL A 2 19.30 -9.13 2.53
N SER A 3 19.54 -8.51 1.37
CA SER A 3 19.64 -7.06 1.25
C SER A 3 18.29 -6.38 1.50
N ARG A 4 18.25 -5.38 2.39
CA ARG A 4 17.06 -4.55 2.66
C ARG A 4 16.59 -3.81 1.41
N TRP A 5 17.51 -3.41 0.56
CA TRP A 5 17.20 -2.75 -0.71
C TRP A 5 16.53 -3.70 -1.72
N LEU A 6 16.95 -4.97 -1.75
CA LEU A 6 16.28 -5.97 -2.57
C LEU A 6 14.83 -6.20 -2.11
N LEU A 7 14.60 -6.30 -0.79
CA LEU A 7 13.26 -6.46 -0.23
C LEU A 7 12.37 -5.23 -0.50
N ALA A 8 12.95 -4.03 -0.44
CA ALA A 8 12.27 -2.79 -0.81
C ALA A 8 11.89 -2.78 -2.30
N ALA A 9 12.80 -3.15 -3.19
CA ALA A 9 12.54 -3.25 -4.64
C ALA A 9 11.45 -4.28 -4.96
N ILE A 10 11.51 -5.46 -4.33
CA ILE A 10 10.49 -6.52 -4.45
C ILE A 10 9.09 -5.98 -4.08
N SER A 11 8.99 -5.26 -2.96
CA SER A 11 7.71 -4.71 -2.49
C SER A 11 7.21 -3.56 -3.35
N SER A 12 8.11 -2.78 -3.95
CA SER A 12 7.78 -1.60 -4.75
C SER A 12 7.23 -1.94 -6.13
N LEU A 13 7.50 -3.15 -6.66
CA LEU A 13 7.02 -3.53 -7.99
C LEU A 13 5.50 -3.56 -8.09
N SER A 14 4.81 -3.94 -7.01
CA SER A 14 3.34 -3.96 -6.95
C SER A 14 2.72 -2.56 -7.12
N PRO A 15 3.00 -1.55 -6.27
CA PRO A 15 2.47 -0.20 -6.48
C PRO A 15 3.03 0.47 -7.75
N PHE A 16 4.24 0.10 -8.20
CA PHE A 16 4.78 0.56 -9.47
C PHE A 16 3.91 0.12 -10.64
N GLY A 17 3.55 -1.17 -10.70
CA GLY A 17 2.69 -1.72 -11.73
C GLY A 17 1.27 -1.14 -11.74
N VAL A 18 0.74 -0.70 -10.58
CA VAL A 18 -0.52 0.05 -10.53
C VAL A 18 -0.34 1.44 -11.14
N SER A 19 0.64 2.18 -10.65
CA SER A 19 0.77 3.61 -10.89
C SER A 19 1.24 3.94 -12.31
N ILE A 20 2.04 3.07 -12.92
CA ILE A 20 2.54 3.28 -14.30
C ILE A 20 1.43 3.30 -15.34
N MET A 21 0.28 2.68 -15.05
CA MET A 21 -0.87 2.63 -15.95
C MET A 21 -1.68 3.93 -15.98
N VAL A 22 -1.57 4.78 -14.97
CA VAL A 22 -2.40 5.99 -14.86
C VAL A 22 -2.32 6.89 -16.10
N PRO A 23 -1.13 7.25 -16.61
CA PRO A 23 -1.02 8.09 -17.82
C PRO A 23 -1.35 7.34 -19.11
N LEU A 24 -1.45 6.01 -19.09
CA LEU A 24 -1.73 5.21 -20.27
C LEU A 24 -3.23 5.15 -20.61
N ILE A 25 -4.11 5.41 -19.64
CA ILE A 25 -5.56 5.32 -19.84
C ILE A 25 -6.04 6.23 -20.99
N PRO A 26 -5.67 7.52 -21.08
CA PRO A 26 -6.07 8.35 -22.21
C PRO A 26 -5.53 7.85 -23.55
N ILE A 27 -4.28 7.34 -23.57
CA ILE A 27 -3.63 6.83 -24.78
C ILE A 27 -4.33 5.56 -25.26
N LEU A 28 -4.64 4.64 -24.36
CA LEU A 28 -5.41 3.43 -24.63
C LEU A 28 -6.82 3.76 -25.14
N GLY A 29 -7.47 4.78 -24.57
CA GLY A 29 -8.81 5.23 -25.00
C GLY A 29 -8.83 5.66 -26.46
N GLN A 30 -7.80 6.37 -26.88
CA GLN A 30 -7.67 6.82 -28.27
C GLN A 30 -7.32 5.65 -29.21
N SER A 31 -6.40 4.76 -28.82
CA SER A 31 -5.92 3.66 -29.66
C SER A 31 -6.91 2.51 -29.81
N MET A 32 -7.66 2.19 -28.74
CA MET A 32 -8.59 1.04 -28.71
C MET A 32 -10.06 1.45 -28.88
N HIS A 33 -10.37 2.75 -29.02
CA HIS A 33 -11.73 3.29 -29.12
C HIS A 33 -12.65 2.91 -27.96
N HIS A 34 -12.09 2.76 -26.74
CA HIS A 34 -12.84 2.46 -25.52
C HIS A 34 -13.01 3.70 -24.66
N SER A 35 -14.13 3.76 -23.91
CA SER A 35 -14.39 4.82 -22.94
C SER A 35 -13.43 4.75 -21.74
N ALA A 36 -13.18 5.89 -21.10
CA ALA A 36 -12.37 5.92 -19.87
C ALA A 36 -12.93 5.01 -18.76
N ARG A 37 -14.27 4.84 -18.71
CA ARG A 37 -14.93 3.95 -17.77
C ARG A 37 -14.58 2.48 -18.00
N GLU A 38 -14.56 2.03 -19.26
CA GLU A 38 -14.19 0.65 -19.61
C GLU A 38 -12.71 0.39 -19.30
N LEU A 39 -11.85 1.36 -19.57
CA LEU A 39 -10.41 1.24 -19.28
C LEU A 39 -10.08 1.24 -17.78
N GLN A 40 -10.96 1.77 -16.94
CA GLN A 40 -10.81 1.64 -15.49
C GLN A 40 -10.88 0.18 -15.00
N TYR A 41 -11.48 -0.72 -15.78
CA TYR A 41 -11.44 -2.16 -15.45
C TYR A 41 -10.02 -2.72 -15.42
N LEU A 42 -9.08 -2.15 -16.18
CA LEU A 42 -7.65 -2.54 -16.12
C LEU A 42 -7.04 -2.27 -14.75
N PHE A 43 -7.38 -1.14 -14.16
CA PHE A 43 -6.95 -0.76 -12.81
C PHE A 43 -7.64 -1.61 -11.75
N SER A 44 -8.96 -1.75 -11.86
CA SER A 44 -9.78 -2.51 -10.91
C SER A 44 -9.40 -4.00 -10.88
N ALA A 45 -9.16 -4.61 -12.04
CA ALA A 45 -8.70 -5.99 -12.14
C ALA A 45 -7.35 -6.21 -11.44
N TYR A 46 -6.42 -5.27 -11.61
CA TYR A 46 -5.12 -5.35 -10.95
C TYR A 46 -5.26 -5.22 -9.42
N VAL A 47 -6.02 -4.25 -8.93
CA VAL A 47 -6.24 -4.06 -7.49
C VAL A 47 -6.95 -5.27 -6.89
N LEU A 48 -7.95 -5.83 -7.59
CA LEU A 48 -8.65 -7.05 -7.17
C LEU A 48 -7.69 -8.25 -7.11
N GLY A 49 -6.84 -8.42 -8.13
CA GLY A 49 -5.82 -9.47 -8.14
C GLY A 49 -4.87 -9.36 -6.95
N LEU A 50 -4.41 -8.15 -6.61
CA LEU A 50 -3.60 -7.91 -5.41
C LEU A 50 -4.35 -8.27 -4.12
N ALA A 51 -5.59 -7.80 -3.97
CA ALA A 51 -6.37 -8.01 -2.76
C ALA A 51 -6.64 -9.50 -2.48
N LEU A 52 -6.91 -10.27 -3.53
CA LEU A 52 -7.19 -11.71 -3.42
C LEU A 52 -5.91 -12.54 -3.24
N SER A 53 -4.81 -12.16 -3.89
CA SER A 53 -3.58 -12.96 -3.86
C SER A 53 -2.82 -12.85 -2.55
N GLN A 54 -2.83 -11.70 -1.91
CA GLN A 54 -1.98 -11.44 -0.73
C GLN A 54 -2.27 -12.38 0.46
N PRO A 55 -3.53 -12.67 0.87
CA PRO A 55 -3.79 -13.63 1.93
C PRO A 55 -3.35 -15.05 1.54
N ILE A 56 -3.59 -15.43 0.27
CA ILE A 56 -3.24 -16.75 -0.26
C ILE A 56 -1.73 -16.94 -0.19
N PHE A 57 -0.95 -15.98 -0.72
CA PHE A 57 0.50 -16.05 -0.69
C PHE A 57 1.06 -16.02 0.73
N GLY A 58 0.41 -15.33 1.66
CA GLY A 58 0.78 -15.36 3.07
C GLY A 58 0.72 -16.78 3.64
N ILE A 59 -0.40 -17.45 3.44
CA ILE A 59 -0.64 -18.83 3.89
C ILE A 59 0.32 -19.80 3.19
N VAL A 60 0.46 -19.68 1.88
CA VAL A 60 1.31 -20.57 1.09
C VAL A 60 2.79 -20.38 1.45
N ALA A 61 3.24 -19.14 1.69
CA ALA A 61 4.60 -18.86 2.11
C ALA A 61 4.96 -19.42 3.50
N ASP A 62 3.99 -19.41 4.44
CA ASP A 62 4.19 -20.02 5.75
C ASP A 62 4.26 -21.56 5.67
N ARG A 63 3.58 -22.19 4.69
CA ARG A 63 3.54 -23.65 4.50
C ARG A 63 4.64 -24.22 3.63
N MET A 64 4.96 -23.56 2.52
CA MET A 64 5.88 -24.06 1.49
C MET A 64 7.27 -23.40 1.54
N GLY A 65 7.41 -22.39 2.43
CA GLY A 65 8.62 -21.55 2.47
C GLY A 65 8.53 -20.36 1.55
N LYS A 66 9.28 -19.32 1.89
CA LYS A 66 9.16 -17.98 1.28
C LYS A 66 9.78 -17.89 -0.11
N ARG A 67 10.95 -18.54 -0.30
CA ARG A 67 11.68 -18.48 -1.57
C ARG A 67 10.90 -19.10 -2.73
N PRO A 68 10.42 -20.36 -2.67
CA PRO A 68 9.72 -20.97 -3.81
C PRO A 68 8.45 -20.20 -4.17
N VAL A 69 7.71 -19.70 -3.17
CA VAL A 69 6.48 -18.95 -3.38
C VAL A 69 6.77 -17.59 -4.04
N LEU A 70 7.83 -16.91 -3.61
CA LEU A 70 8.28 -15.66 -4.21
C LEU A 70 8.70 -15.84 -5.68
N LEU A 71 9.47 -16.89 -5.97
CA LEU A 71 9.92 -17.19 -7.34
C LEU A 71 8.74 -17.55 -8.26
N ALA A 72 7.81 -18.37 -7.77
CA ALA A 72 6.61 -18.73 -8.53
C ALA A 72 5.74 -17.49 -8.83
N GLY A 73 5.50 -16.63 -7.85
CA GLY A 73 4.75 -15.40 -8.05
C GLY A 73 5.42 -14.47 -9.06
N PHE A 74 6.72 -14.24 -8.93
CA PHE A 74 7.43 -13.42 -9.93
C PHE A 74 7.47 -14.05 -11.32
N ALA A 75 7.54 -15.37 -11.44
CA ALA A 75 7.42 -16.03 -12.74
C ALA A 75 6.05 -15.78 -13.38
N VAL A 76 4.97 -15.85 -12.61
CA VAL A 76 3.62 -15.48 -13.07
C VAL A 76 3.55 -14.01 -13.49
N PHE A 77 4.12 -13.10 -12.69
CA PHE A 77 4.17 -11.67 -13.03
C PHE A 77 4.91 -11.42 -14.35
N VAL A 78 6.08 -12.02 -14.54
CA VAL A 78 6.89 -11.89 -15.75
C VAL A 78 6.14 -12.45 -16.96
N GLY A 79 5.55 -13.65 -16.84
CA GLY A 79 4.78 -14.27 -17.92
C GLY A 79 3.57 -13.43 -18.33
N ALA A 80 2.79 -12.96 -17.36
CA ALA A 80 1.65 -12.09 -17.65
C ALA A 80 2.08 -10.74 -18.24
N SER A 81 3.18 -10.15 -17.76
CA SER A 81 3.73 -8.89 -18.32
C SER A 81 4.21 -9.07 -19.77
N ALA A 82 4.85 -10.19 -20.07
CA ALA A 82 5.29 -10.52 -21.42
C ALA A 82 4.09 -10.75 -22.37
N LEU A 83 3.05 -11.43 -21.91
CA LEU A 83 1.84 -11.64 -22.69
C LEU A 83 1.07 -10.33 -22.94
N LEU A 84 1.11 -9.37 -22.01
CA LEU A 84 0.51 -8.05 -22.19
C LEU A 84 1.12 -7.25 -23.36
N ILE A 85 2.35 -7.54 -23.77
CA ILE A 85 3.00 -6.94 -24.96
C ILE A 85 2.21 -7.28 -26.24
N PHE A 86 1.58 -8.45 -26.28
CA PHE A 86 0.84 -8.99 -27.42
C PHE A 86 -0.68 -8.91 -27.26
N ALA A 87 -1.17 -8.28 -26.19
CA ALA A 87 -2.59 -8.16 -25.95
C ALA A 87 -3.21 -7.05 -26.81
N HIS A 88 -4.13 -7.41 -27.70
CA HIS A 88 -4.78 -6.49 -28.64
C HIS A 88 -6.23 -6.18 -28.27
N THR A 89 -6.83 -6.93 -27.34
CA THR A 89 -8.20 -6.68 -26.89
C THR A 89 -8.23 -6.20 -25.44
N LEU A 90 -9.22 -5.38 -25.10
CA LEU A 90 -9.41 -4.90 -23.72
C LEU A 90 -9.63 -6.07 -22.75
N SER A 91 -10.37 -7.10 -23.18
CA SER A 91 -10.63 -8.28 -22.35
C SER A 91 -9.35 -9.05 -22.02
N ASP A 92 -8.47 -9.27 -23.00
CA ASP A 92 -7.18 -9.92 -22.77
C ASP A 92 -6.32 -9.10 -21.79
N MET A 93 -6.28 -7.78 -21.99
CA MET A 93 -5.56 -6.90 -21.08
C MET A 93 -6.11 -6.95 -19.65
N ILE A 94 -7.42 -6.95 -19.46
CA ILE A 94 -8.05 -7.06 -18.12
C ILE A 94 -7.66 -8.37 -17.44
N ILE A 95 -7.77 -9.50 -18.14
CA ILE A 95 -7.42 -10.82 -17.61
C ILE A 95 -5.93 -10.88 -17.27
N LEU A 96 -5.08 -10.45 -18.18
CA LEU A 96 -3.63 -10.48 -17.97
C LEU A 96 -3.17 -9.51 -16.85
N ARG A 97 -3.81 -8.37 -16.70
CA ARG A 97 -3.58 -7.44 -15.59
C ARG A 97 -3.97 -8.05 -14.24
N PHE A 98 -5.08 -8.79 -14.19
CA PHE A 98 -5.47 -9.54 -13.01
C PHE A 98 -4.43 -10.61 -12.65
N VAL A 99 -3.99 -11.42 -13.62
CA VAL A 99 -2.97 -12.46 -13.43
C VAL A 99 -1.62 -11.84 -13.04
N GLN A 100 -1.23 -10.75 -13.69
CA GLN A 100 -0.02 -9.99 -13.37
C GLN A 100 -0.03 -9.52 -11.91
N ALA A 101 -1.17 -9.00 -11.43
CA ALA A 101 -1.34 -8.55 -10.06
C ALA A 101 -1.27 -9.71 -9.05
N ILE A 102 -1.88 -10.86 -9.38
CA ILE A 102 -1.70 -12.08 -8.58
C ILE A 102 -0.20 -12.35 -8.41
N GLY A 103 0.55 -12.41 -9.51
CA GLY A 103 1.99 -12.72 -9.45
C GLY A 103 2.78 -11.77 -8.56
N VAL A 104 2.59 -10.46 -8.70
CA VAL A 104 3.39 -9.45 -7.97
C VAL A 104 2.96 -9.27 -6.51
N GLY A 105 1.73 -9.66 -6.17
CA GLY A 105 1.20 -9.59 -4.80
C GLY A 105 2.04 -10.33 -3.77
N VAL A 106 2.75 -11.38 -4.21
CA VAL A 106 3.70 -12.14 -3.37
C VAL A 106 4.82 -11.26 -2.81
N GLY A 107 5.29 -10.27 -3.58
CA GLY A 107 6.46 -9.45 -3.25
C GLY A 107 6.29 -8.70 -1.93
N THR A 108 5.17 -8.02 -1.75
CA THR A 108 4.89 -7.24 -0.52
C THR A 108 4.72 -8.12 0.71
N VAL A 109 4.07 -9.28 0.57
CA VAL A 109 3.79 -10.21 1.65
C VAL A 109 5.06 -10.90 2.12
N VAL A 110 5.78 -11.51 1.17
CA VAL A 110 6.98 -12.31 1.47
C VAL A 110 8.14 -11.44 1.94
N ALA A 111 8.32 -10.24 1.37
CA ALA A 111 9.36 -9.34 1.83
C ALA A 111 9.17 -8.94 3.30
N ARG A 112 7.96 -8.61 3.74
CA ARG A 112 7.63 -8.30 5.13
C ARG A 112 7.88 -9.49 6.06
N SER A 113 7.49 -10.68 5.62
CA SER A 113 7.70 -11.90 6.35
C SER A 113 9.22 -12.22 6.50
N ILE A 114 10.01 -12.06 5.43
CA ILE A 114 11.47 -12.23 5.48
C ILE A 114 12.10 -11.22 6.44
N ILE A 115 11.74 -9.94 6.37
CA ILE A 115 12.26 -8.91 7.28
C ILE A 115 12.02 -9.31 8.74
N ARG A 116 10.81 -9.73 9.05
CA ARG A 116 10.42 -10.10 10.40
C ARG A 116 11.22 -11.32 10.91
N ASP A 117 11.46 -12.32 10.05
CA ASP A 117 12.05 -13.59 10.49
C ASP A 117 13.59 -13.58 10.53
N TYR A 118 14.22 -12.73 9.70
CA TYR A 118 15.68 -12.71 9.55
C TYR A 118 16.37 -11.52 10.20
N LEU A 119 15.64 -10.46 10.56
CA LEU A 119 16.25 -9.27 11.12
C LEU A 119 15.92 -9.11 12.61
N PRO A 120 16.88 -8.67 13.45
CA PRO A 120 16.59 -8.27 14.82
C PRO A 120 15.51 -7.18 14.87
N HIS A 121 14.74 -7.09 15.95
CA HIS A 121 13.58 -6.22 16.08
C HIS A 121 13.81 -4.78 15.61
N GLN A 122 14.89 -4.14 16.03
CA GLN A 122 15.22 -2.75 15.65
C GLN A 122 15.56 -2.63 14.16
N GLU A 123 16.31 -3.58 13.62
CA GLU A 123 16.67 -3.60 12.20
C GLU A 123 15.47 -3.94 11.31
N ALA A 124 14.58 -4.80 11.78
CA ALA A 124 13.33 -5.12 11.12
C ALA A 124 12.45 -3.87 11.00
N LEU A 125 12.28 -3.09 12.08
CA LEU A 125 11.48 -1.85 12.03
C LEU A 125 12.07 -0.81 11.05
N LYS A 126 13.41 -0.67 11.01
CA LYS A 126 14.08 0.18 10.00
C LYS A 126 13.81 -0.32 8.58
N ALA A 127 13.86 -1.64 8.36
CA ALA A 127 13.60 -2.23 7.06
C ALA A 127 12.13 -2.05 6.64
N PHE A 128 11.16 -2.16 7.55
CA PHE A 128 9.75 -1.83 7.27
C PHE A 128 9.58 -0.35 6.87
N GLY A 129 10.30 0.56 7.54
CA GLY A 129 10.32 1.98 7.17
C GLY A 129 10.86 2.20 5.76
N LEU A 130 11.99 1.56 5.40
CA LEU A 130 12.57 1.63 4.06
C LEU A 130 11.62 1.06 3.00
N LEU A 131 10.99 -0.09 3.29
CA LEU A 131 10.00 -0.71 2.42
C LEU A 131 8.83 0.26 2.13
N THR A 132 8.30 0.84 3.19
CA THR A 132 7.17 1.77 3.10
C THR A 132 7.55 3.04 2.33
N ALA A 133 8.74 3.57 2.56
CA ALA A 133 9.27 4.72 1.81
C ALA A 133 9.40 4.40 0.32
N ALA A 134 10.00 3.26 -0.02
CA ALA A 134 10.17 2.83 -1.41
C ALA A 134 8.82 2.64 -2.12
N MET A 135 7.85 2.00 -1.46
CA MET A 135 6.49 1.84 -1.98
C MET A 135 5.77 3.18 -2.15
N GLY A 136 5.95 4.11 -1.19
CA GLY A 136 5.35 5.46 -1.25
C GLY A 136 5.94 6.34 -2.34
N PHE A 137 7.15 6.04 -2.82
CA PHE A 137 7.80 6.78 -3.89
C PHE A 137 7.34 6.36 -5.29
N THR A 138 6.82 5.14 -5.45
CA THR A 138 6.40 4.60 -6.74
C THR A 138 5.26 5.38 -7.41
N PRO A 139 4.22 5.87 -6.70
CA PRO A 139 3.17 6.69 -7.30
C PRO A 139 3.66 8.03 -7.87
N VAL A 140 4.86 8.46 -7.50
CA VAL A 140 5.50 9.68 -8.05
C VAL A 140 6.26 9.34 -9.32
N ILE A 141 7.10 8.31 -9.29
CA ILE A 141 8.02 7.98 -10.40
C ILE A 141 7.33 7.19 -11.51
N ALA A 142 6.49 6.23 -11.17
CA ALA A 142 5.94 5.31 -12.15
C ALA A 142 5.08 6.03 -13.22
N PRO A 143 4.20 6.99 -12.89
CA PRO A 143 3.46 7.73 -13.91
C PRO A 143 4.36 8.56 -14.82
N ILE A 144 5.46 9.13 -14.28
CA ILE A 144 6.43 9.89 -15.09
C ILE A 144 7.06 8.98 -16.14
N ILE A 145 7.52 7.79 -15.72
CA ILE A 145 8.12 6.81 -16.62
C ILE A 145 7.10 6.35 -17.68
N GLY A 146 5.88 5.98 -17.26
CA GLY A 146 4.82 5.54 -18.18
C GLY A 146 4.40 6.63 -19.16
N GLY A 147 4.27 7.88 -18.67
CA GLY A 147 3.90 9.04 -19.47
C GLY A 147 4.97 9.47 -20.49
N ILE A 148 6.24 9.15 -20.25
CA ILE A 148 7.33 9.39 -21.20
C ILE A 148 7.46 8.21 -22.18
N MET A 149 7.43 6.98 -21.67
CA MET A 149 7.70 5.79 -22.48
C MET A 149 6.61 5.51 -23.51
N ALA A 150 5.34 5.58 -23.10
CA ALA A 150 4.24 5.22 -23.98
C ALA A 150 4.12 6.11 -25.23
N PRO A 151 4.23 7.45 -25.17
CA PRO A 151 4.24 8.29 -26.37
C PRO A 151 5.46 8.14 -27.26
N LEU A 152 6.66 7.81 -26.67
CA LEU A 152 7.90 7.75 -27.44
C LEU A 152 8.16 6.37 -28.06
N PHE A 153 7.79 5.30 -27.36
CA PHE A 153 8.15 3.92 -27.72
C PHE A 153 6.96 2.97 -27.86
N GLY A 154 5.74 3.50 -27.78
CA GLY A 154 4.51 2.69 -27.82
C GLY A 154 4.12 2.12 -26.47
N LEU A 155 2.85 1.70 -26.36
CA LEU A 155 2.26 1.13 -25.12
C LEU A 155 2.96 -0.15 -24.69
N GLU A 156 3.42 -0.96 -25.65
CA GLU A 156 4.11 -2.22 -25.44
C GLU A 156 5.42 -2.04 -24.66
N SER A 157 6.06 -0.87 -24.82
CA SER A 157 7.32 -0.55 -24.12
C SER A 157 7.16 -0.54 -22.59
N VAL A 158 5.99 -0.16 -22.09
CA VAL A 158 5.69 -0.16 -20.66
C VAL A 158 5.58 -1.58 -20.11
N PHE A 159 4.93 -2.48 -20.85
CA PHE A 159 4.86 -3.88 -20.46
C PHE A 159 6.20 -4.59 -20.62
N MET A 160 7.00 -4.20 -21.61
CA MET A 160 8.39 -4.66 -21.76
C MET A 160 9.25 -4.23 -20.55
N LEU A 161 9.12 -2.98 -20.09
CA LEU A 161 9.79 -2.52 -18.87
C LEU A 161 9.39 -3.35 -17.66
N LEU A 162 8.08 -3.60 -17.46
CA LEU A 162 7.59 -4.43 -16.36
C LEU A 162 8.13 -5.86 -16.44
N THR A 163 8.20 -6.44 -17.64
CA THR A 163 8.80 -7.76 -17.88
C THR A 163 10.27 -7.77 -17.50
N LEU A 164 11.04 -6.77 -17.92
CA LEU A 164 12.46 -6.65 -17.60
C LEU A 164 12.71 -6.46 -16.10
N LEU A 165 11.96 -5.56 -15.46
CA LEU A 165 12.05 -5.34 -14.01
C LEU A 165 11.68 -6.60 -13.22
N GLY A 166 10.59 -7.26 -13.60
CA GLY A 166 10.16 -8.51 -12.99
C GLY A 166 11.19 -9.63 -13.17
N SER A 167 11.76 -9.77 -14.36
CA SER A 167 12.81 -10.75 -14.65
C SER A 167 14.08 -10.49 -13.86
N ALA A 168 14.51 -9.22 -13.79
CA ALA A 168 15.67 -8.84 -12.97
C ALA A 168 15.45 -9.18 -11.49
N LEU A 169 14.26 -8.85 -10.93
CA LEU A 169 13.94 -9.19 -9.55
C LEU A 169 13.82 -10.70 -9.35
N LEU A 170 13.25 -11.45 -10.29
CA LEU A 170 13.20 -12.91 -10.25
C LEU A 170 14.61 -13.52 -10.14
N ILE A 171 15.53 -13.06 -10.99
CA ILE A 171 16.94 -13.50 -10.99
C ILE A 171 17.63 -13.12 -9.68
N LEU A 172 17.43 -11.88 -9.20
CA LEU A 172 18.01 -11.43 -7.95
C LEU A 172 17.46 -12.22 -6.75
N CYS A 173 16.16 -12.53 -6.72
CA CYS A 173 15.54 -13.36 -5.70
C CYS A 173 16.13 -14.79 -5.73
N TYR A 174 16.26 -15.37 -6.92
CA TYR A 174 16.85 -16.70 -7.08
C TYR A 174 18.28 -16.76 -6.54
N ARG A 175 19.09 -15.71 -6.75
CA ARG A 175 20.50 -15.67 -6.34
C ARG A 175 20.72 -15.30 -4.87
N HIS A 176 19.89 -14.42 -4.31
CA HIS A 176 20.18 -13.78 -3.02
C HIS A 176 19.24 -14.18 -1.89
N ILE A 177 18.07 -14.78 -2.19
CA ILE A 177 17.19 -15.28 -1.13
C ILE A 177 17.55 -16.73 -0.84
N PRO A 178 17.96 -17.05 0.40
CA PRO A 178 18.37 -18.40 0.78
C PRO A 178 17.25 -19.43 0.56
N SER A 179 17.63 -20.67 0.23
CA SER A 179 16.67 -21.77 0.04
C SER A 179 15.95 -22.19 1.31
N ASP A 180 16.58 -21.97 2.45
CA ASP A 180 16.03 -22.14 3.79
C ASP A 180 15.26 -20.91 4.32
N ALA A 181 15.09 -19.89 3.47
CA ALA A 181 14.31 -18.71 3.82
C ALA A 181 12.88 -19.09 4.18
N GLY A 182 12.63 -19.23 5.48
CA GLY A 182 11.37 -19.69 6.04
C GLY A 182 11.22 -21.20 5.94
N ALA A 183 12.02 -21.95 6.74
CA ALA A 183 11.69 -23.33 7.04
C ALA A 183 10.21 -23.42 7.41
N VAL A 184 9.53 -24.44 6.86
CA VAL A 184 8.10 -24.69 7.08
C VAL A 184 7.77 -24.45 8.54
N SER A 185 6.93 -23.47 8.83
CA SER A 185 6.59 -23.15 10.20
C SER A 185 5.74 -24.27 10.77
N ASN A 186 6.19 -24.91 11.85
CA ASN A 186 5.38 -25.88 12.62
C ASN A 186 4.06 -25.25 13.13
N GLY A 187 3.91 -23.94 13.06
CA GLY A 187 2.71 -23.19 13.40
C GLY A 187 1.68 -23.05 12.26
N ALA A 188 2.01 -23.45 11.03
CA ALA A 188 1.09 -23.38 9.87
C ALA A 188 -0.03 -24.46 9.92
N SER A 189 -0.59 -24.64 11.11
CA SER A 189 -1.74 -25.50 11.40
C SER A 189 -3.04 -24.72 11.44
N LEU A 190 -4.18 -25.38 11.35
CA LEU A 190 -5.50 -24.74 11.49
C LEU A 190 -5.64 -24.01 12.82
N THR A 191 -5.12 -24.59 13.90
CA THR A 191 -5.09 -23.98 15.24
C THR A 191 -4.24 -22.70 15.27
N GLY A 192 -3.12 -22.68 14.56
CA GLY A 192 -2.28 -21.49 14.40
C GLY A 192 -3.02 -20.37 13.70
N TYR A 193 -3.71 -20.64 12.59
CA TYR A 193 -4.53 -19.61 11.89
C TYR A 193 -5.67 -19.09 12.76
N LEU A 194 -6.32 -19.97 13.52
CA LEU A 194 -7.34 -19.55 14.48
C LEU A 194 -6.75 -18.67 15.60
N SER A 195 -5.53 -18.93 16.03
CA SER A 195 -4.84 -18.08 17.01
C SER A 195 -4.55 -16.68 16.47
N LEU A 196 -4.16 -16.58 15.20
CA LEU A 196 -3.99 -15.29 14.51
C LEU A 196 -5.31 -14.51 14.44
N LEU A 197 -6.38 -15.16 13.99
CA LEU A 197 -7.71 -14.54 13.89
C LEU A 197 -8.32 -14.16 15.24
N ARG A 198 -7.90 -14.81 16.33
CA ARG A 198 -8.32 -14.47 17.70
C ARG A 198 -7.40 -13.45 18.39
N SER A 199 -6.29 -13.08 17.76
CA SER A 199 -5.33 -12.15 18.35
C SER A 199 -5.84 -10.71 18.32
N ALA A 200 -6.13 -10.13 19.48
CA ALA A 200 -6.51 -8.72 19.62
C ALA A 200 -5.40 -7.78 19.12
N SER A 201 -4.11 -8.15 19.37
CA SER A 201 -2.97 -7.39 18.87
C SER A 201 -2.92 -7.37 17.33
N PHE A 202 -3.19 -8.51 16.69
CA PHE A 202 -3.25 -8.60 15.23
C PHE A 202 -4.33 -7.66 14.66
N TRP A 203 -5.56 -7.78 15.16
CA TRP A 203 -6.67 -6.96 14.65
C TRP A 203 -6.53 -5.48 14.98
N GLY A 204 -5.95 -5.15 16.15
CA GLY A 204 -5.67 -3.77 16.51
C GLY A 204 -4.67 -3.12 15.57
N HIS A 205 -3.56 -3.79 15.25
CA HIS A 205 -2.56 -3.28 14.30
C HIS A 205 -3.07 -3.30 12.86
N THR A 206 -3.78 -4.35 12.45
CA THR A 206 -4.38 -4.47 11.11
C THR A 206 -5.47 -3.42 10.88
N GLY A 207 -6.35 -3.21 11.86
CA GLY A 207 -7.36 -2.16 11.81
C GLY A 207 -6.74 -0.77 11.76
N ALA A 208 -5.73 -0.50 12.58
CA ALA A 208 -4.98 0.75 12.53
C ALA A 208 -4.37 0.98 11.12
N PHE A 209 -3.71 -0.02 10.55
CA PHE A 209 -3.23 0.07 9.17
C PHE A 209 -4.34 0.34 8.17
N GLY A 210 -5.49 -0.35 8.30
CA GLY A 210 -6.65 -0.16 7.44
C GLY A 210 -7.22 1.26 7.49
N PHE A 211 -7.31 1.85 8.68
CA PHE A 211 -7.75 3.24 8.85
C PHE A 211 -6.79 4.26 8.24
N LEU A 212 -5.46 4.04 8.31
CA LEU A 212 -4.50 4.90 7.61
C LEU A 212 -4.70 4.83 6.09
N GLN A 213 -4.90 3.64 5.54
CA GLN A 213 -5.21 3.47 4.13
C GLN A 213 -6.54 4.13 3.78
N GLY A 214 -7.57 3.93 4.60
CA GLY A 214 -8.89 4.55 4.42
C GLY A 214 -8.81 6.07 4.39
N MET A 215 -8.06 6.69 5.28
CA MET A 215 -7.85 8.13 5.35
C MET A 215 -7.27 8.70 4.04
N VAL A 216 -6.26 8.04 3.48
CA VAL A 216 -5.63 8.45 2.22
C VAL A 216 -6.59 8.26 1.05
N PHE A 217 -7.27 7.11 0.98
CA PHE A 217 -8.13 6.77 -0.15
C PHE A 217 -9.47 7.52 -0.16
N ALA A 218 -9.97 7.96 0.99
CA ALA A 218 -11.12 8.85 1.04
C ALA A 218 -10.87 10.17 0.28
N LEU A 219 -9.69 10.77 0.47
CA LEU A 219 -9.29 11.99 -0.25
C LEU A 219 -8.82 11.71 -1.68
N LEU A 220 -8.23 10.54 -1.95
CA LEU A 220 -7.78 10.19 -3.30
C LEU A 220 -8.94 10.12 -4.28
N SER A 221 -10.06 9.52 -3.86
CA SER A 221 -11.22 9.29 -4.75
C SER A 221 -11.94 10.58 -5.17
N THR A 222 -11.94 11.58 -4.31
CA THR A 222 -12.70 12.83 -4.51
C THR A 222 -11.81 14.07 -4.55
N GLY A 223 -10.53 13.91 -4.28
CA GLY A 223 -9.59 15.03 -4.17
C GLY A 223 -9.52 15.88 -5.44
N SER A 224 -9.52 15.27 -6.62
CA SER A 224 -9.52 16.02 -7.89
C SER A 224 -10.76 16.91 -8.01
N LEU A 225 -11.96 16.37 -7.72
CA LEU A 225 -13.22 17.13 -7.74
C LEU A 225 -13.21 18.25 -6.69
N LEU A 226 -12.76 17.93 -5.47
CA LEU A 226 -12.66 18.89 -4.38
C LEU A 226 -11.76 20.09 -4.77
N PHE A 227 -10.60 19.82 -5.37
CA PHE A 227 -9.67 20.88 -5.75
C PHE A 227 -10.13 21.68 -6.97
N THR A 228 -10.73 21.03 -7.97
CA THR A 228 -11.16 21.71 -9.19
C THR A 228 -12.50 22.40 -9.03
N GLU A 229 -13.51 21.74 -8.49
CA GLU A 229 -14.87 22.27 -8.40
C GLU A 229 -15.09 23.21 -7.20
N GLN A 230 -14.52 22.87 -6.02
CA GLN A 230 -14.73 23.68 -4.82
C GLN A 230 -13.71 24.81 -4.67
N PHE A 231 -12.46 24.60 -5.09
CA PHE A 231 -11.41 25.61 -4.94
C PHE A 231 -11.00 26.29 -6.25
N GLY A 232 -11.57 25.87 -7.40
CA GLY A 232 -11.26 26.46 -8.70
C GLY A 232 -9.81 26.26 -9.16
N LEU A 233 -9.09 25.27 -8.60
CA LEU A 233 -7.71 24.99 -8.93
C LEU A 233 -7.60 24.13 -10.18
N SER A 234 -6.50 24.28 -10.92
CA SER A 234 -6.23 23.42 -12.07
C SER A 234 -5.91 21.97 -11.64
N MET A 235 -6.16 21.02 -12.54
CA MET A 235 -5.76 19.61 -12.34
C MET A 235 -4.23 19.48 -12.11
N THR A 236 -3.46 20.37 -12.72
CA THR A 236 -2.00 20.44 -12.50
C THR A 236 -1.67 20.83 -11.08
N ALA A 237 -2.36 21.83 -10.50
CA ALA A 237 -2.17 22.22 -9.10
C ALA A 237 -2.52 21.08 -8.13
N PHE A 238 -3.64 20.37 -8.38
CA PHE A 238 -3.99 19.16 -7.62
C PHE A 238 -2.87 18.10 -7.69
N SER A 239 -2.32 17.86 -8.88
CA SER A 239 -1.24 16.89 -9.07
C SER A 239 0.02 17.25 -8.28
N PHE A 240 0.37 18.53 -8.18
CA PHE A 240 1.47 19.00 -7.33
C PHE A 240 1.20 18.78 -5.84
N VAL A 241 -0.01 19.10 -5.37
CA VAL A 241 -0.40 18.85 -3.96
C VAL A 241 -0.33 17.36 -3.64
N TRP A 242 -0.84 16.52 -4.55
CA TRP A 242 -0.80 15.07 -4.38
C TRP A 242 0.63 14.52 -4.38
N GLY A 243 1.47 14.95 -5.33
CA GLY A 243 2.89 14.59 -5.40
C GLY A 243 3.66 15.02 -4.15
N ALA A 244 3.45 16.26 -3.68
CA ALA A 244 4.05 16.76 -2.45
C ALA A 244 3.63 15.92 -1.23
N SER A 245 2.37 15.53 -1.13
CA SER A 245 1.87 14.68 -0.05
C SER A 245 2.55 13.31 -0.03
N ALA A 246 2.79 12.71 -1.20
CA ALA A 246 3.51 11.45 -1.31
C ALA A 246 4.98 11.58 -0.85
N LEU A 247 5.66 12.68 -1.19
CA LEU A 247 7.02 12.95 -0.72
C LEU A 247 7.07 13.18 0.80
N ILE A 248 6.08 13.87 1.37
CA ILE A 248 5.93 14.05 2.82
C ILE A 248 5.74 12.70 3.52
N TYR A 249 4.91 11.82 2.97
CA TYR A 249 4.72 10.45 3.47
C TYR A 249 6.04 9.65 3.46
N VAL A 250 6.77 9.73 2.36
CA VAL A 250 8.10 9.10 2.23
C VAL A 250 9.06 9.66 3.30
N GLY A 251 9.08 10.98 3.49
CA GLY A 251 9.86 11.64 4.54
C GLY A 251 9.55 11.11 5.94
N GLY A 252 8.25 10.94 6.26
CA GLY A 252 7.80 10.33 7.51
C GLY A 252 8.33 8.89 7.71
N SER A 253 8.32 8.08 6.64
CA SER A 253 8.84 6.71 6.68
C SER A 253 10.36 6.65 6.90
N PHE A 254 11.10 7.59 6.32
CA PHE A 254 12.53 7.73 6.57
C PHE A 254 12.84 8.21 7.98
N LEU A 255 12.06 9.15 8.52
CA LEU A 255 12.21 9.59 9.92
C LEU A 255 12.09 8.42 10.89
N LEU A 256 11.12 7.53 10.69
CA LEU A 256 11.01 6.33 11.52
C LEU A 256 12.25 5.43 11.37
N SER A 257 12.72 5.20 10.14
CA SER A 257 13.85 4.29 9.89
C SER A 257 15.13 4.77 10.58
N HIS A 258 15.32 6.10 10.73
CA HIS A 258 16.48 6.68 11.42
C HIS A 258 16.28 6.76 12.93
N SER A 259 15.06 7.07 13.40
CA SER A 259 14.75 7.24 14.83
C SER A 259 14.48 5.93 15.58
N ALA A 260 14.43 4.79 14.89
CA ALA A 260 14.18 3.49 15.51
C ALA A 260 15.18 3.13 16.64
N ALA A 261 16.39 3.69 16.59
CA ALA A 261 17.42 3.54 17.64
C ALA A 261 17.15 4.42 18.88
N LEU A 262 16.33 5.48 18.78
CA LEU A 262 16.09 6.49 19.82
C LEU A 262 14.85 6.23 20.68
N GLY A 263 14.29 5.02 20.65
CA GLY A 263 13.08 4.66 21.40
C GLY A 263 11.83 4.74 20.54
N ALA A 264 11.74 3.84 19.56
CA ALA A 264 10.67 3.76 18.55
C ALA A 264 9.24 3.88 19.13
N TYR A 265 8.97 3.27 20.28
CA TYR A 265 7.66 3.29 20.93
C TYR A 265 7.25 4.72 21.38
N LYS A 266 8.18 5.52 21.91
CA LYS A 266 7.88 6.89 22.34
C LYS A 266 7.54 7.78 21.14
N TRP A 267 8.24 7.62 20.03
CA TRP A 267 7.98 8.33 18.78
C TRP A 267 6.64 7.92 18.16
N GLN A 268 6.35 6.63 18.12
CA GLN A 268 5.06 6.11 17.65
C GLN A 268 3.90 6.67 18.46
N ARG A 269 3.98 6.61 19.81
CA ARG A 269 2.95 7.16 20.70
C ARG A 269 2.74 8.67 20.48
N ARG A 270 3.82 9.44 20.28
CA ARG A 270 3.71 10.88 19.95
C ARG A 270 3.03 11.09 18.60
N ALA A 271 3.38 10.29 17.60
CA ALA A 271 2.74 10.37 16.27
C ALA A 271 1.26 10.00 16.31
N VAL A 272 0.85 9.01 17.12
CA VAL A 272 -0.57 8.65 17.35
C VAL A 272 -1.33 9.80 17.98
N ILE A 273 -0.77 10.41 19.03
CA ILE A 273 -1.40 11.58 19.69
C ILE A 273 -1.50 12.74 18.70
N ALA A 274 -0.43 13.02 17.95
CA ALA A 274 -0.43 14.07 16.94
C ALA A 274 -1.49 13.82 15.85
N LEU A 275 -1.65 12.58 15.37
CA LEU A 275 -2.68 12.23 14.39
C LEU A 275 -4.10 12.43 14.96
N ALA A 276 -4.33 12.04 16.21
CA ALA A 276 -5.61 12.27 16.88
C ALA A 276 -5.89 13.78 17.03
N VAL A 277 -4.89 14.57 17.39
CA VAL A 277 -5.01 16.04 17.46
C VAL A 277 -5.31 16.62 16.08
N VAL A 278 -4.60 16.22 15.03
CA VAL A 278 -4.88 16.63 13.64
C VAL A 278 -6.31 16.28 13.26
N SER A 279 -6.79 15.08 13.58
CA SER A 279 -8.16 14.65 13.26
C SER A 279 -9.20 15.49 13.98
N VAL A 280 -9.05 15.72 15.28
CA VAL A 280 -9.98 16.56 16.07
C VAL A 280 -9.93 18.01 15.59
N SER A 281 -8.75 18.57 15.37
CA SER A 281 -8.59 19.94 14.86
C SER A 281 -9.21 20.10 13.47
N THR A 282 -9.13 19.09 12.60
CA THR A 282 -9.80 19.09 11.30
C THR A 282 -11.32 19.23 11.45
N ILE A 283 -11.92 18.45 12.34
CA ILE A 283 -13.37 18.55 12.63
C ILE A 283 -13.73 19.96 13.08
N LEU A 284 -12.98 20.50 14.06
CA LEU A 284 -13.23 21.84 14.59
C LEU A 284 -13.04 22.93 13.52
N MET A 285 -11.97 22.86 12.75
CA MET A 285 -11.69 23.85 11.69
C MET A 285 -12.79 23.84 10.62
N VAL A 286 -13.18 22.67 10.14
CA VAL A 286 -14.25 22.54 9.13
C VAL A 286 -15.60 22.98 9.68
N SER A 287 -15.91 22.67 10.93
CA SER A 287 -17.17 23.06 11.56
C SER A 287 -17.26 24.58 11.80
N TRP A 288 -16.14 25.26 12.07
CA TRP A 288 -16.13 26.69 12.37
C TRP A 288 -15.89 27.57 11.14
N GLN A 289 -14.87 27.22 10.31
CA GLN A 289 -14.46 28.05 9.18
C GLN A 289 -15.04 27.56 7.84
N GLY A 290 -15.71 26.41 7.86
CA GLY A 290 -16.15 25.75 6.65
C GLY A 290 -15.01 25.11 5.86
N LEU A 291 -15.33 24.71 4.64
CA LEU A 291 -14.40 24.09 3.71
C LEU A 291 -13.54 25.16 3.00
N SER A 292 -12.23 25.07 3.13
CA SER A 292 -11.29 25.94 2.46
C SER A 292 -10.02 25.16 2.09
N LEU A 293 -9.20 25.71 1.21
CA LEU A 293 -7.94 25.08 0.81
C LEU A 293 -7.04 24.76 2.02
N LEU A 294 -6.97 25.69 2.99
CA LEU A 294 -6.15 25.51 4.20
C LEU A 294 -6.73 24.43 5.13
N THR A 295 -8.06 24.38 5.29
CA THR A 295 -8.72 23.35 6.14
C THR A 295 -8.62 21.95 5.54
N VAL A 296 -8.20 21.81 4.28
CA VAL A 296 -7.93 20.53 3.61
C VAL A 296 -6.44 20.23 3.57
N VAL A 297 -5.62 21.13 3.02
CA VAL A 297 -4.20 20.85 2.74
C VAL A 297 -3.37 20.69 4.01
N VAL A 298 -3.60 21.54 5.03
CA VAL A 298 -2.81 21.48 6.26
C VAL A 298 -3.03 20.17 7.03
N PRO A 299 -4.28 19.74 7.31
CA PRO A 299 -4.53 18.44 7.93
C PRO A 299 -4.03 17.27 7.06
N PHE A 300 -4.24 17.34 5.74
CA PHE A 300 -3.81 16.29 4.83
C PHE A 300 -2.30 16.08 4.84
N PHE A 301 -1.50 17.14 4.72
CA PHE A 301 -0.04 17.05 4.75
C PHE A 301 0.48 16.58 6.11
N SER A 302 -0.12 17.07 7.20
CA SER A 302 0.20 16.62 8.56
C SER A 302 -0.07 15.14 8.74
N ALA A 303 -1.22 14.67 8.28
CA ALA A 303 -1.61 13.28 8.34
C ALA A 303 -0.74 12.39 7.43
N MET A 304 -0.32 12.87 6.25
CA MET A 304 0.59 12.13 5.38
C MET A 304 1.96 11.92 6.03
N LEU A 305 2.52 12.94 6.68
CA LEU A 305 3.77 12.80 7.45
C LEU A 305 3.63 11.75 8.56
N LEU A 306 2.56 11.86 9.35
CA LEU A 306 2.29 10.94 10.46
C LEU A 306 1.98 9.53 9.96
N SER A 307 1.26 9.39 8.86
CA SER A 307 1.01 8.09 8.23
C SER A 307 2.30 7.43 7.74
N GLY A 308 3.25 8.21 7.22
CA GLY A 308 4.58 7.72 6.88
C GLY A 308 5.32 7.09 8.07
N ILE A 309 5.20 7.68 9.25
CA ILE A 309 5.77 7.15 10.50
C ILE A 309 4.99 5.93 10.99
N LEU A 310 3.67 5.96 10.93
CA LEU A 310 2.78 4.99 11.59
C LEU A 310 2.53 3.73 10.75
N THR A 311 2.49 3.85 9.42
CA THR A 311 2.23 2.70 8.52
C THR A 311 3.23 1.55 8.70
N PRO A 312 4.57 1.79 8.67
CA PRO A 312 5.52 0.70 8.87
C PRO A 312 5.42 0.10 10.27
N SER A 313 5.09 0.91 11.29
CA SER A 313 4.95 0.47 12.68
C SER A 313 3.75 -0.44 12.88
N THR A 314 2.59 -0.07 12.34
CA THR A 314 1.37 -0.87 12.43
C THR A 314 1.50 -2.18 11.66
N MET A 315 2.07 -2.14 10.47
CA MET A 315 2.31 -3.33 9.68
C MET A 315 3.32 -4.27 10.37
N PHE A 316 4.39 -3.72 10.94
CA PHE A 316 5.35 -4.49 11.72
C PHE A 316 4.69 -5.13 12.97
N GLY A 317 3.83 -4.39 13.67
CA GLY A 317 3.06 -4.91 14.81
C GLY A 317 2.13 -6.05 14.41
N ALA A 318 1.41 -5.92 13.30
CA ALA A 318 0.53 -6.97 12.77
C ALA A 318 1.29 -8.26 12.42
N VAL A 319 2.45 -8.13 11.74
CA VAL A 319 3.28 -9.27 11.32
C VAL A 319 3.95 -9.96 12.51
N ASN A 320 4.16 -9.25 13.62
CA ASN A 320 4.72 -9.81 14.85
C ASN A 320 3.67 -10.38 15.82
N ALA A 321 2.37 -10.20 15.55
CA ALA A 321 1.32 -10.63 16.47
C ALA A 321 1.33 -12.14 16.75
N VAL A 322 1.65 -12.95 15.73
CA VAL A 322 1.85 -14.40 15.85
C VAL A 322 3.14 -14.77 15.11
N PRO A 323 4.25 -14.97 15.82
CA PRO A 323 5.57 -15.13 15.22
C PRO A 323 5.68 -16.24 14.16
N GLN A 324 4.94 -17.33 14.32
CA GLN A 324 4.98 -18.48 13.42
C GLN A 324 4.21 -18.28 12.11
N LEU A 325 3.41 -17.21 11.99
CA LEU A 325 2.52 -16.93 10.86
C LEU A 325 2.77 -15.56 10.26
N SER A 326 4.05 -15.18 10.11
CA SER A 326 4.44 -13.86 9.60
C SER A 326 3.94 -13.58 8.18
N GLY A 327 3.93 -14.59 7.31
CA GLY A 327 3.39 -14.52 5.96
C GLY A 327 1.88 -14.31 5.94
N SER A 328 1.15 -15.14 6.69
CA SER A 328 -0.31 -15.03 6.81
C SER A 328 -0.73 -13.70 7.41
N ALA A 329 -0.05 -13.23 8.45
CA ALA A 329 -0.30 -11.95 9.08
C ALA A 329 -0.05 -10.79 8.10
N ALA A 330 1.06 -10.82 7.34
CA ALA A 330 1.36 -9.81 6.33
C ALA A 330 0.32 -9.79 5.20
N GLY A 331 -0.09 -10.96 4.71
CA GLY A 331 -1.07 -11.10 3.65
C GLY A 331 -2.46 -10.61 4.06
N LEU A 332 -2.98 -11.08 5.20
CA LEU A 332 -4.28 -10.67 5.73
C LEU A 332 -4.33 -9.18 6.05
N SER A 333 -3.28 -8.63 6.69
CA SER A 333 -3.23 -7.20 6.99
C SER A 333 -3.20 -6.34 5.73
N SER A 334 -2.46 -6.77 4.70
CA SER A 334 -2.40 -6.04 3.44
C SER A 334 -3.74 -6.04 2.70
N SER A 335 -4.43 -7.19 2.64
CA SER A 335 -5.77 -7.29 2.06
C SER A 335 -6.79 -6.46 2.82
N MET A 336 -6.77 -6.53 4.16
CA MET A 336 -7.68 -5.72 4.97
C MET A 336 -7.44 -4.23 4.76
N GLY A 337 -6.17 -3.81 4.63
CA GLY A 337 -5.83 -2.45 4.25
C GLY A 337 -6.45 -2.03 2.92
N MET A 338 -6.45 -2.89 1.90
CA MET A 338 -7.08 -2.62 0.61
C MET A 338 -8.61 -2.58 0.69
N ILE A 339 -9.23 -3.47 1.47
CA ILE A 339 -10.68 -3.48 1.69
C ILE A 339 -11.10 -2.17 2.37
N MET A 340 -10.39 -1.76 3.42
CA MET A 340 -10.65 -0.49 4.11
C MET A 340 -10.42 0.71 3.20
N ALA A 341 -9.37 0.70 2.38
CA ALA A 341 -9.13 1.73 1.37
C ALA A 341 -10.31 1.87 0.41
N GLY A 342 -10.83 0.76 -0.12
CA GLY A 342 -12.00 0.74 -0.99
C GLY A 342 -13.27 1.23 -0.29
N ALA A 343 -13.52 0.76 0.93
CA ALA A 343 -14.68 1.18 1.72
C ALA A 343 -14.67 2.69 2.02
N PHE A 344 -13.51 3.23 2.41
CA PHE A 344 -13.36 4.67 2.66
C PHE A 344 -13.35 5.51 1.38
N SER A 345 -12.88 4.97 0.26
CA SER A 345 -13.01 5.60 -1.06
C SER A 345 -14.48 5.78 -1.44
N TRP A 346 -15.28 4.72 -1.27
CA TRP A 346 -16.73 4.77 -1.50
C TRP A 346 -17.43 5.72 -0.52
N LEU A 347 -17.11 5.63 0.78
CA LEU A 347 -17.66 6.50 1.80
C LEU A 347 -17.29 7.97 1.56
N GLY A 348 -16.05 8.24 1.17
CA GLY A 348 -15.58 9.58 0.80
C GLY A 348 -16.36 10.16 -0.37
N ALA A 349 -16.62 9.37 -1.41
CA ALA A 349 -17.44 9.79 -2.55
C ALA A 349 -18.88 10.09 -2.12
N ALA A 350 -19.52 9.22 -1.34
CA ALA A 350 -20.86 9.45 -0.81
C ALA A 350 -20.95 10.69 0.10
N CYS A 351 -19.93 10.91 0.93
CA CYS A 351 -19.84 12.12 1.75
C CYS A 351 -19.72 13.38 0.88
N TYR A 352 -18.88 13.34 -0.17
CA TYR A 352 -18.69 14.47 -1.07
C TYR A 352 -19.97 14.84 -1.82
N GLU A 353 -20.70 13.85 -2.34
CA GLU A 353 -21.98 14.06 -3.03
C GLU A 353 -23.05 14.70 -2.10
N ALA A 354 -23.08 14.30 -0.83
CA ALA A 354 -24.01 14.86 0.14
C ALA A 354 -23.62 16.27 0.56
N ASN A 355 -22.36 16.50 0.90
CA ASN A 355 -21.76 17.80 1.20
C ASN A 355 -20.23 17.68 1.11
N PRO A 356 -19.56 18.47 0.26
CA PRO A 356 -18.10 18.41 0.09
C PRO A 356 -17.30 18.54 1.41
N ALA A 357 -17.81 19.25 2.42
CA ALA A 357 -17.15 19.37 3.71
C ALA A 357 -17.12 18.05 4.49
N TRP A 358 -18.04 17.13 4.25
CA TRP A 358 -18.15 15.86 4.98
C TRP A 358 -17.01 14.88 4.62
N ILE A 359 -16.32 15.09 3.50
CA ILE A 359 -15.14 14.31 3.21
C ILE A 359 -14.03 14.50 4.26
N MET A 360 -13.91 15.72 4.80
CA MET A 360 -12.95 16.00 5.87
C MET A 360 -13.37 15.38 7.20
N LEU A 361 -14.68 15.20 7.44
CA LEU A 361 -15.17 14.45 8.59
C LEU A 361 -14.89 12.95 8.44
N CYS A 362 -15.07 12.41 7.24
CA CYS A 362 -14.71 11.03 6.91
C CYS A 362 -13.20 10.79 7.12
N PHE A 363 -12.37 11.72 6.63
CA PHE A 363 -10.92 11.71 6.81
C PHE A 363 -10.52 11.74 8.29
N ALA A 364 -11.08 12.67 9.07
CA ALA A 364 -10.82 12.81 10.48
C ALA A 364 -11.32 11.60 11.29
N GLY A 365 -12.49 11.05 10.93
CA GLY A 365 -13.06 9.84 11.53
C GLY A 365 -12.13 8.63 11.35
N ALA A 366 -11.51 8.51 10.19
CA ALA A 366 -10.49 7.47 9.96
C ALA A 366 -9.27 7.65 10.88
N GLY A 367 -8.80 8.88 11.09
CA GLY A 367 -7.69 9.14 12.03
C GLY A 367 -8.03 8.82 13.48
N ILE A 368 -9.27 9.06 13.92
CA ILE A 368 -9.75 8.65 15.24
C ILE A 368 -9.86 7.13 15.34
N GLY A 369 -10.42 6.46 14.31
CA GLY A 369 -10.51 5.01 14.23
C GLY A 369 -9.13 4.34 14.31
N PHE A 370 -8.12 4.94 13.67
CA PHE A 370 -6.72 4.54 13.82
C PHE A 370 -6.27 4.56 15.28
N ALA A 371 -6.48 5.68 15.98
CA ALA A 371 -6.04 5.84 17.37
C ALA A 371 -6.70 4.81 18.31
N VAL A 372 -7.99 4.52 18.11
CA VAL A 372 -8.74 3.51 18.86
C VAL A 372 -8.14 2.10 18.63
N CYS A 373 -7.94 1.72 17.37
CA CYS A 373 -7.37 0.42 17.02
C CYS A 373 -5.94 0.25 17.56
N TRP A 374 -5.09 1.28 17.42
CA TRP A 374 -3.73 1.26 17.92
C TRP A 374 -3.69 1.11 19.45
N HIS A 375 -4.57 1.82 20.17
CA HIS A 375 -4.66 1.71 21.62
C HIS A 375 -5.13 0.32 22.05
N GLY A 376 -6.11 -0.26 21.36
CA GLY A 376 -6.58 -1.64 21.60
C GLY A 376 -5.49 -2.68 21.39
N ALA A 377 -4.64 -2.52 20.37
CA ALA A 377 -3.51 -3.40 20.11
C ALA A 377 -2.51 -3.46 21.27
N HIS A 378 -2.30 -2.36 21.99
CA HIS A 378 -1.30 -2.25 23.06
C HIS A 378 -1.85 -2.62 24.44
N ARG A 379 -3.15 -2.49 24.70
CA ARG A 379 -3.78 -2.95 25.96
C ARG A 379 -3.71 -4.48 26.12
N GLY A 380 -3.79 -5.22 25.04
CA GLY A 380 -3.67 -6.67 25.06
C GLY A 380 -2.27 -7.20 25.44
N ASN A 381 -1.23 -6.36 25.32
CA ASN A 381 0.16 -6.73 25.66
C ASN A 381 0.55 -6.42 27.12
N THR A 382 -0.17 -5.54 27.82
CA THR A 382 0.09 -5.20 29.23
C THR A 382 -0.61 -6.16 30.21
N ALA A 383 -1.47 -7.05 29.69
CA ALA A 383 -2.22 -8.03 30.48
C ALA A 383 -1.60 -9.46 30.44
N ARG A 384 -0.43 -9.59 29.85
CA ARG A 384 0.41 -10.80 29.86
C ARG A 384 1.80 -10.45 30.40
#